data_0d3bbb4f311cf8b2b52e15a1acb61a01
#
_entry.id   0d3bbb4f311cf8b2b52e15a1acb61a01
#
_cell.length_a   1.000
_cell.length_b   1.000
_cell.length_c   1.000
_cell.angle_alpha   90.00
_cell.angle_beta   90.00
_cell.angle_gamma   90.00
#
_symmetry.space_group_name_H-M   'P 1'
#
loop_
_entity.id
_entity.type
_entity.pdbx_description
1 polymer ?
#
loop_
_entity_poly.entity_id
_entity_poly.type
_entity_poly.pdbx_seq_one_letter_code
_entity_poly.pdbx_strand_id
1 'polypeptide(L)'
;MNYGFKKISTFMALVFGLALIFELPYIRNSFYVPICQALNLTNQEFGVLSSIYSLVSLVMYIVGGFLSDRFNSRWLLFLPFAGTGALGFWFSGFPEYGELKIIFALMGITTVMTFYSTAIRILKGLGSRYEQGRIFGWMEAGKGIFAGLAFFV
;
A
#
# COMPACT_ATOMS: atom_id res chain seq x y z
N MET A 1 -25.62 18.43 -1.38
CA MET A 1 -25.05 17.07 -1.51
C MET A 1 -24.71 16.57 -0.13
N ASN A 2 -25.40 15.51 0.35
CA ASN A 2 -25.46 15.12 1.74
C ASN A 2 -24.08 14.82 2.35
N TYR A 3 -23.81 15.36 3.54
CA TYR A 3 -22.58 15.14 4.33
C TYR A 3 -22.26 13.66 4.53
N GLY A 4 -23.28 12.81 4.68
CA GLY A 4 -23.12 11.35 4.77
C GLY A 4 -22.59 10.71 3.49
N PHE A 5 -23.05 11.14 2.34
CA PHE A 5 -22.59 10.62 1.05
C PHE A 5 -21.09 10.91 0.80
N LYS A 6 -20.63 12.13 1.14
CA LYS A 6 -19.21 12.48 1.04
C LYS A 6 -18.31 11.62 1.93
N LYS A 7 -18.76 11.30 3.16
CA LYS A 7 -18.02 10.43 4.07
C LYS A 7 -17.88 9.02 3.51
N ILE A 8 -18.98 8.45 3.01
CA ILE A 8 -19.00 7.09 2.43
C ILE A 8 -18.11 7.04 1.18
N SER A 9 -18.23 8.02 0.27
CA SER A 9 -17.42 8.10 -0.93
C SER A 9 -15.92 8.22 -0.62
N THR A 10 -15.55 9.06 0.34
CA THR A 10 -14.15 9.18 0.79
C THR A 10 -13.65 7.87 1.41
N PHE A 11 -14.45 7.22 2.25
CA PHE A 11 -14.12 5.94 2.84
C PHE A 11 -13.87 4.87 1.77
N MET A 12 -14.79 4.70 0.82
CA MET A 12 -14.66 3.71 -0.25
C MET A 12 -13.44 3.98 -1.14
N ALA A 13 -13.19 5.24 -1.49
CA ALA A 13 -12.01 5.62 -2.29
C ALA A 13 -10.69 5.30 -1.56
N LEU A 14 -10.62 5.53 -0.24
CA LEU A 14 -9.44 5.21 0.55
C LEU A 14 -9.23 3.71 0.70
N VAL A 15 -10.30 2.95 0.94
CA VAL A 15 -10.23 1.48 1.05
C VAL A 15 -9.79 0.85 -0.27
N PHE A 16 -10.37 1.29 -1.38
CA PHE A 16 -9.96 0.86 -2.72
C PHE A 16 -8.51 1.22 -3.03
N GLY A 17 -8.09 2.46 -2.70
CA GLY A 17 -6.71 2.90 -2.85
C GLY A 17 -5.73 2.08 -2.01
N LEU A 18 -6.10 1.76 -0.76
CA LEU A 18 -5.31 0.89 0.12
C LEU A 18 -5.19 -0.53 -0.45
N ALA A 19 -6.26 -1.10 -1.00
CA ALA A 19 -6.21 -2.40 -1.64
C ALA A 19 -5.23 -2.39 -2.81
N LEU A 20 -5.38 -1.43 -3.75
CA LEU A 20 -4.56 -1.37 -4.96
C LEU A 20 -3.07 -1.11 -4.68
N ILE A 21 -2.75 -0.18 -3.78
CA ILE A 21 -1.35 0.25 -3.59
C ILE A 21 -0.49 -0.84 -2.94
N PHE A 22 -1.12 -1.73 -2.17
CA PHE A 22 -0.42 -2.83 -1.52
C PHE A 22 -0.34 -4.10 -2.37
N GLU A 23 -1.05 -4.18 -3.51
CA GLU A 23 -1.00 -5.37 -4.38
C GLU A 23 0.42 -5.64 -4.90
N LEU A 24 1.14 -4.60 -5.33
CA LEU A 24 2.48 -4.78 -5.89
C LEU A 24 3.51 -5.26 -4.84
N PRO A 25 3.65 -4.66 -3.65
CA PRO A 25 4.53 -5.18 -2.60
C PRO A 25 4.15 -6.58 -2.10
N TYR A 26 2.86 -6.91 -2.11
CA TYR A 26 2.34 -8.19 -1.66
C TYR A 26 2.00 -9.18 -2.78
N ILE A 27 2.45 -8.91 -4.01
CA ILE A 27 2.22 -9.74 -5.20
C ILE A 27 2.63 -11.22 -4.98
N ARG A 28 3.58 -11.45 -4.08
CA ARG A 28 4.00 -12.79 -3.68
C ARG A 28 2.87 -13.64 -3.10
N ASN A 29 1.87 -13.03 -2.47
CA ASN A 29 0.79 -13.78 -1.81
C ASN A 29 -0.06 -14.54 -2.83
N SER A 30 -0.13 -14.01 -4.06
CA SER A 30 -0.96 -14.57 -5.12
C SER A 30 -0.16 -15.21 -6.25
N PHE A 31 1.04 -14.68 -6.55
CA PHE A 31 1.86 -15.10 -7.69
C PHE A 31 3.28 -15.52 -7.31
N TYR A 32 3.46 -16.16 -6.13
CA TYR A 32 4.77 -16.52 -5.62
C TYR A 32 5.59 -17.36 -6.61
N VAL A 33 5.04 -18.50 -7.02
CA VAL A 33 5.75 -19.45 -7.90
C VAL A 33 6.04 -18.84 -9.28
N PRO A 34 5.06 -18.23 -9.98
CA PRO A 34 5.32 -17.59 -11.28
C PRO A 34 6.38 -16.50 -11.22
N ILE A 35 6.38 -15.68 -10.17
CA ILE A 35 7.35 -14.58 -10.02
C ILE A 35 8.76 -15.12 -9.76
N CYS A 36 8.90 -16.08 -8.85
CA CYS A 36 10.19 -16.70 -8.60
C CYS A 36 10.78 -17.36 -9.86
N GLN A 37 9.95 -17.99 -10.66
CA GLN A 37 10.36 -18.58 -11.94
C GLN A 37 10.75 -17.51 -12.98
N ALA A 38 9.92 -16.47 -13.13
CA ALA A 38 10.15 -15.40 -14.10
C ALA A 38 11.42 -14.59 -13.81
N LEU A 39 11.70 -14.35 -12.53
CA LEU A 39 12.86 -13.57 -12.07
C LEU A 39 14.07 -14.45 -11.70
N ASN A 40 13.98 -15.77 -11.85
CA ASN A 40 15.00 -16.73 -11.45
C ASN A 40 15.44 -16.57 -9.99
N LEU A 41 14.50 -16.29 -9.07
CA LEU A 41 14.76 -16.07 -7.67
C LEU A 41 14.61 -17.33 -6.86
N THR A 42 15.52 -17.54 -5.93
CA THR A 42 15.39 -18.55 -4.87
C THR A 42 14.39 -18.06 -3.81
N ASN A 43 13.82 -19.00 -3.04
CA ASN A 43 12.96 -18.68 -1.91
C ASN A 43 13.64 -17.77 -0.89
N GLN A 44 14.95 -17.96 -0.69
CA GLN A 44 15.74 -17.17 0.24
C GLN A 44 15.89 -15.72 -0.27
N GLU A 45 16.21 -15.53 -1.53
CA GLU A 45 16.35 -14.20 -2.14
C GLU A 45 15.05 -13.42 -2.08
N PHE A 46 13.91 -14.07 -2.38
CA PHE A 46 12.62 -13.45 -2.25
C PHE A 46 12.27 -13.09 -0.79
N GLY A 47 12.69 -13.93 0.16
CA GLY A 47 12.59 -13.64 1.60
C GLY A 47 13.37 -12.38 1.99
N VAL A 48 14.58 -12.21 1.45
CA VAL A 48 15.39 -10.99 1.66
C VAL A 48 14.71 -9.75 1.10
N LEU A 49 14.14 -9.80 -0.12
CA LEU A 49 13.41 -8.67 -0.70
C LEU A 49 12.22 -8.25 0.19
N SER A 50 11.46 -9.23 0.67
CA SER A 50 10.34 -8.97 1.58
C SER A 50 10.78 -8.38 2.91
N SER A 51 11.94 -8.81 3.42
CA SER A 51 12.53 -8.26 4.66
C SER A 51 12.97 -6.81 4.47
N ILE A 52 13.58 -6.47 3.33
CA ILE A 52 13.96 -5.09 2.98
C ILE A 52 12.73 -4.20 2.98
N TYR A 53 11.66 -4.61 2.27
CA TYR A 53 10.39 -3.89 2.26
C TYR A 53 9.86 -3.65 3.67
N SER A 54 9.82 -4.70 4.51
CA SER A 54 9.27 -4.63 5.87
C SER A 54 10.09 -3.73 6.79
N LEU A 55 11.42 -3.80 6.73
CA LEU A 55 12.30 -2.96 7.54
C LEU A 55 12.19 -1.48 7.16
N VAL A 56 12.19 -1.19 5.86
CA VAL A 56 12.00 0.18 5.38
C VAL A 56 10.62 0.70 5.77
N SER A 57 9.57 -0.12 5.59
CA SER A 57 8.22 0.22 5.98
C SER A 57 8.10 0.54 7.47
N LEU A 58 8.76 -0.22 8.34
CA LEU A 58 8.75 0.01 9.79
C LEU A 58 9.28 1.41 10.14
N VAL A 59 10.40 1.81 9.56
CA VAL A 59 10.96 3.16 9.76
C VAL A 59 10.04 4.22 9.17
N MET A 60 9.49 3.95 7.98
CA MET A 60 8.64 4.90 7.25
C MET A 60 7.27 5.12 7.91
N TYR A 61 6.79 4.22 8.77
CA TYR A 61 5.61 4.46 9.61
C TYR A 61 5.77 5.69 10.51
N ILE A 62 6.94 5.81 11.14
CA ILE A 62 7.24 6.92 12.06
C ILE A 62 7.33 8.23 11.27
N VAL A 63 8.11 8.24 10.20
CA VAL A 63 8.30 9.42 9.33
C VAL A 63 6.97 9.84 8.70
N GLY A 64 6.17 8.88 8.24
CA GLY A 64 4.89 9.12 7.60
C GLY A 64 3.86 9.75 8.52
N GLY A 65 3.87 9.42 9.81
CA GLY A 65 3.05 10.10 10.82
C GLY A 65 3.32 11.61 10.83
N PHE A 66 4.58 12.03 10.92
CA PHE A 66 4.97 13.45 10.88
C PHE A 66 4.61 14.14 9.56
N LEU A 67 4.84 13.47 8.43
CA LEU A 67 4.51 14.03 7.11
C LEU A 67 3.01 14.22 6.94
N SER A 68 2.21 13.23 7.35
CA SER A 68 0.76 13.30 7.20
C SER A 68 0.15 14.48 7.94
N ASP A 69 0.76 14.94 9.04
CA ASP A 69 0.26 16.05 9.84
C ASP A 69 0.65 17.44 9.27
N ARG A 70 1.73 17.51 8.50
CA ARG A 70 2.28 18.77 8.00
C ARG A 70 1.91 19.09 6.56
N PHE A 71 1.73 18.08 5.73
CA PHE A 71 1.53 18.23 4.30
C PHE A 71 0.08 18.03 3.89
N ASN A 72 -0.29 18.59 2.73
CA ASN A 72 -1.62 18.44 2.17
C ASN A 72 -1.90 16.99 1.78
N SER A 73 -2.97 16.42 2.34
CA SER A 73 -3.37 15.03 2.11
C SER A 73 -3.55 14.66 0.63
N ARG A 74 -3.90 15.61 -0.24
CA ARG A 74 -4.08 15.34 -1.68
C ARG A 74 -2.77 14.90 -2.34
N TRP A 75 -1.67 15.62 -2.07
CA TRP A 75 -0.35 15.27 -2.60
C TRP A 75 0.18 13.98 -1.99
N LEU A 76 -0.04 13.79 -0.68
CA LEU A 76 0.37 12.58 0.03
C LEU A 76 -0.41 11.33 -0.39
N LEU A 77 -1.57 11.47 -1.00
CA LEU A 77 -2.32 10.36 -1.61
C LEU A 77 -1.95 10.15 -3.07
N PHE A 78 -1.66 11.22 -3.84
CA PHE A 78 -1.34 11.12 -5.26
C PHE A 78 0.08 10.60 -5.51
N LEU A 79 1.07 11.15 -4.81
CA LEU A 79 2.49 10.83 -5.00
C LEU A 79 2.81 9.33 -4.86
N PRO A 80 2.24 8.60 -3.87
CA PRO A 80 2.45 7.15 -3.74
C PRO A 80 1.97 6.35 -4.94
N PHE A 81 0.81 6.70 -5.51
CA PHE A 81 0.31 6.00 -6.70
C PHE A 81 1.22 6.22 -7.89
N ALA A 82 1.67 7.45 -8.13
CA ALA A 82 2.62 7.75 -9.18
C ALA A 82 3.96 7.02 -8.96
N GLY A 83 4.48 7.06 -7.73
CA GLY A 83 5.73 6.38 -7.37
C GLY A 83 5.62 4.86 -7.47
N THR A 84 4.59 4.26 -6.88
CA THR A 84 4.38 2.81 -6.94
C THR A 84 4.09 2.35 -8.37
N GLY A 85 3.37 3.14 -9.17
CA GLY A 85 3.16 2.88 -10.59
C GLY A 85 4.46 2.87 -11.38
N ALA A 86 5.33 3.87 -11.18
CA ALA A 86 6.65 3.91 -11.80
C ALA A 86 7.53 2.70 -11.41
N LEU A 87 7.50 2.33 -10.12
CA LEU A 87 8.19 1.13 -9.64
C LEU A 87 7.62 -0.16 -10.24
N GLY A 88 6.31 -0.21 -10.47
CA GLY A 88 5.64 -1.31 -11.17
C GLY A 88 6.12 -1.45 -12.62
N PHE A 89 6.27 -0.34 -13.34
CA PHE A 89 6.85 -0.34 -14.68
C PHE A 89 8.31 -0.83 -14.67
N TRP A 90 9.11 -0.40 -13.71
CA TRP A 90 10.48 -0.88 -13.58
C TRP A 90 10.50 -2.39 -13.24
N PHE A 91 9.67 -2.82 -12.32
CA PHE A 91 9.52 -4.23 -11.95
C PHE A 91 9.12 -5.11 -13.15
N SER A 92 8.25 -4.61 -14.04
CA SER A 92 7.78 -5.35 -15.23
C SER A 92 8.89 -5.57 -16.29
N GLY A 93 10.01 -4.85 -16.20
CA GLY A 93 11.19 -5.05 -17.04
C GLY A 93 12.04 -6.25 -16.63
N PHE A 94 11.61 -7.06 -15.66
CA PHE A 94 12.37 -8.20 -15.12
C PHE A 94 13.79 -7.81 -14.67
N PRO A 95 13.91 -6.86 -13.73
CA PRO A 95 15.18 -6.34 -13.27
C PRO A 95 16.02 -7.40 -12.55
N GLU A 96 17.33 -7.18 -12.50
CA GLU A 96 18.25 -8.03 -11.78
C GLU A 96 18.02 -7.99 -10.27
N TYR A 97 18.50 -9.01 -9.53
CA TYR A 97 18.30 -9.11 -8.08
C TYR A 97 18.78 -7.88 -7.29
N GLY A 98 19.86 -7.23 -7.76
CA GLY A 98 20.35 -5.98 -7.17
C GLY A 98 19.34 -4.83 -7.24
N GLU A 99 18.73 -4.67 -8.41
CA GLU A 99 17.69 -3.65 -8.66
C GLU A 99 16.41 -3.95 -7.91
N LEU A 100 16.04 -5.24 -7.81
CA LEU A 100 14.88 -5.67 -7.01
C LEU A 100 14.98 -5.22 -5.55
N LYS A 101 16.15 -5.24 -4.94
CA LYS A 101 16.34 -4.71 -3.57
C LYS A 101 16.00 -3.23 -3.47
N ILE A 102 16.41 -2.45 -4.49
CA ILE A 102 16.12 -1.01 -4.56
C ILE A 102 14.61 -0.79 -4.76
N ILE A 103 13.99 -1.53 -5.66
CA ILE A 103 12.55 -1.45 -5.92
C ILE A 103 11.75 -1.75 -4.65
N PHE A 104 12.06 -2.83 -3.93
CA PHE A 104 11.36 -3.21 -2.70
C PHE A 104 11.57 -2.20 -1.57
N ALA A 105 12.77 -1.61 -1.45
CA ALA A 105 13.03 -0.53 -0.52
C ALA A 105 12.20 0.72 -0.86
N LEU A 106 12.17 1.14 -2.12
CA LEU A 106 11.39 2.29 -2.59
C LEU A 106 9.88 2.05 -2.47
N MET A 107 9.40 0.82 -2.69
CA MET A 107 8.00 0.46 -2.42
C MET A 107 7.64 0.66 -0.95
N GLY A 108 8.52 0.30 -0.01
CA GLY A 108 8.32 0.55 1.42
C GLY A 108 8.17 2.04 1.74
N ILE A 109 8.94 2.89 1.05
CA ILE A 109 8.82 4.34 1.20
C ILE A 109 7.49 4.84 0.62
N THR A 110 7.20 4.53 -0.63
CA THR A 110 6.03 5.08 -1.34
C THR A 110 4.71 4.62 -0.71
N THR A 111 4.57 3.36 -0.37
CA THR A 111 3.30 2.81 0.12
C THR A 111 3.01 3.18 1.57
N VAL A 112 4.00 3.14 2.45
CA VAL A 112 3.79 3.29 3.90
C VAL A 112 3.95 4.72 4.36
N MET A 113 5.04 5.40 3.98
CA MET A 113 5.37 6.73 4.46
C MET A 113 4.27 7.74 4.15
N THR A 114 3.74 7.71 2.94
CA THR A 114 2.82 8.75 2.48
C THR A 114 1.37 8.28 2.43
N PHE A 115 1.09 7.17 1.77
CA PHE A 115 -0.29 6.74 1.56
C PHE A 115 -0.95 6.19 2.81
N TYR A 116 -0.35 5.18 3.44
CA TYR A 116 -0.95 4.51 4.59
C TYR A 116 -1.16 5.46 5.77
N SER A 117 -0.14 6.23 6.14
CA SER A 117 -0.22 7.20 7.24
C SER A 117 -1.30 8.27 7.00
N THR A 118 -1.40 8.78 5.76
CA THR A 118 -2.41 9.77 5.38
C THR A 118 -3.82 9.17 5.37
N ALA A 119 -3.98 7.95 4.84
CA ALA A 119 -5.26 7.26 4.81
C ALA A 119 -5.79 7.01 6.24
N ILE A 120 -4.94 6.51 7.15
CA ILE A 120 -5.29 6.33 8.56
C ILE A 120 -5.72 7.65 9.21
N ARG A 121 -5.01 8.75 8.96
CA ARG A 121 -5.39 10.07 9.48
C ARG A 121 -6.77 10.51 9.01
N ILE A 122 -7.05 10.37 7.71
CA ILE A 122 -8.35 10.75 7.15
C ILE A 122 -9.46 9.84 7.70
N LEU A 123 -9.23 8.53 7.76
CA LEU A 123 -10.19 7.57 8.31
C LEU A 123 -10.54 7.86 9.77
N LYS A 124 -9.56 8.23 10.59
CA LYS A 124 -9.79 8.68 11.97
C LYS A 124 -10.71 9.90 12.04
N GLY A 125 -10.64 10.79 11.07
CA GLY A 125 -11.49 11.99 10.98
C GLY A 125 -12.92 11.71 10.50
N LEU A 126 -13.23 10.52 9.99
CA LEU A 126 -14.57 10.19 9.46
C LEU A 126 -15.59 9.83 10.54
N GLY A 127 -15.16 9.44 11.74
CA GLY A 127 -16.06 9.03 12.84
C GLY A 127 -15.59 9.45 14.21
N SER A 128 -16.46 9.25 15.20
CA SER A 128 -16.19 9.50 16.63
C SER A 128 -15.18 8.49 17.19
N ARG A 129 -14.65 8.76 18.40
CA ARG A 129 -13.74 7.82 19.09
C ARG A 129 -14.35 6.43 19.29
N TYR A 130 -15.66 6.35 19.51
CA TYR A 130 -16.38 5.09 19.73
C TYR A 130 -16.58 4.29 18.43
N GLU A 131 -16.52 4.94 17.27
CA GLU A 131 -16.70 4.31 15.95
C GLU A 131 -15.40 3.85 15.30
N GLN A 132 -14.23 4.19 15.88
CA GLN A 132 -12.91 3.89 15.26
C GLN A 132 -12.74 2.40 14.99
N GLY A 133 -13.04 1.54 15.96
CA GLY A 133 -12.92 0.09 15.77
C GLY A 133 -13.75 -0.43 14.60
N ARG A 134 -14.96 0.11 14.43
CA ARG A 134 -15.86 -0.23 13.33
C ARG A 134 -15.34 0.28 11.98
N ILE A 135 -14.83 1.50 11.93
CA ILE A 135 -14.24 2.09 10.71
C ILE A 135 -13.03 1.27 10.24
N PHE A 136 -12.11 0.95 11.15
CA PHE A 136 -10.95 0.13 10.82
C PHE A 136 -11.31 -1.32 10.48
N GLY A 137 -12.28 -1.90 11.15
CA GLY A 137 -12.81 -3.22 10.81
C GLY A 137 -13.38 -3.28 9.38
N TRP A 138 -14.21 -2.30 9.01
CA TRP A 138 -14.72 -2.17 7.64
C TRP A 138 -13.63 -1.87 6.62
N MET A 139 -12.60 -1.11 6.98
CA MET A 139 -11.44 -0.87 6.12
C MET A 139 -10.70 -2.18 5.80
N GLU A 140 -10.39 -2.98 6.82
CA GLU A 140 -9.69 -4.26 6.61
C GLU A 140 -10.55 -5.26 5.83
N ALA A 141 -11.83 -5.38 6.16
CA ALA A 141 -12.77 -6.21 5.40
C ALA A 141 -12.87 -5.77 3.94
N GLY A 142 -12.97 -4.47 3.68
CA GLY A 142 -13.01 -3.91 2.33
C GLY A 142 -11.76 -4.20 1.54
N LYS A 143 -10.56 -4.03 2.12
CA LYS A 143 -9.30 -4.40 1.46
C LYS A 143 -9.29 -5.88 1.07
N GLY A 144 -9.70 -6.76 1.97
CA GLY A 144 -9.77 -8.19 1.70
C GLY A 144 -10.74 -8.54 0.57
N ILE A 145 -11.89 -7.89 0.51
CA ILE A 145 -12.87 -8.08 -0.58
C ILE A 145 -12.29 -7.62 -1.93
N PHE A 146 -11.70 -6.42 -1.98
CA PHE A 146 -11.11 -5.91 -3.22
C PHE A 146 -9.91 -6.75 -3.69
N ALA A 147 -9.03 -7.16 -2.77
CA ALA A 147 -7.94 -8.06 -3.10
C ALA A 147 -8.47 -9.40 -3.61
N GLY A 148 -9.45 -9.99 -2.94
CA GLY A 148 -10.09 -11.24 -3.38
C GLY A 148 -10.68 -11.13 -4.78
N LEU A 149 -11.39 -10.04 -5.10
CA LEU A 149 -11.98 -9.81 -6.43
C LEU A 149 -10.89 -9.63 -7.51
N ALA A 150 -9.77 -8.99 -7.19
CA ALA A 150 -8.69 -8.79 -8.14
C ALA A 150 -8.00 -10.11 -8.56
N PHE A 151 -8.09 -11.16 -7.74
CA PHE A 151 -7.48 -12.47 -8.03
C PHE A 151 -8.46 -13.53 -8.53
N PHE A 152 -9.77 -13.28 -8.49
CA PHE A 152 -10.79 -14.19 -9.00
C PHE A 152 -11.16 -13.92 -10.47
N VAL A 153 -10.61 -12.88 -11.09
CA VAL A 153 -10.77 -12.53 -12.50
C VAL A 153 -9.52 -12.92 -13.28
#